data_18e1c9920645ef3f43884adb3b55053a
#
_entry.id   18e1c9920645ef3f43884adb3b55053a
#
_cell.length_a   1.000
_cell.length_b   1.000
_cell.length_c   1.000
_cell.angle_alpha   90.00
_cell.angle_beta   90.00
_cell.angle_gamma   90.00
#
_symmetry.space_group_name_H-M   'P 1'
#
loop_
_entity.id
_entity.type
_entity.pdbx_description
1 polymer ?
#
loop_
_entity_poly.entity_id
_entity_poly.type
_entity_poly.pdbx_seq_one_letter_code
_entity_poly.pdbx_strand_id
1 'polypeptide(L)'
;LQQENIDALIDQQNIFSDLELLIYFLKTGVMTSGSDAATPLFHRLIKKDLQSLRFNLEKTLDNEATKKRLFHQIKENQLDEYWLNVEPIVYLEIRRFNKKIQESVWGKQHLKLSKKELNDFLRKLTFDFMMNGNVSKSLSDYIKFFQLNFKKVQGFTRDEKVHVSQLVAK
;
A
#
# COMPACT_ATOMS: atom_id res chain seq x y z
N LEU A 1 -49.09 3.88 0.02
CA LEU A 1 -48.61 4.15 1.43
C LEU A 1 -47.96 2.96 2.14
N GLN A 2 -48.46 1.71 1.97
CA GLN A 2 -47.79 0.54 2.55
C GLN A 2 -46.59 0.04 1.73
N GLN A 3 -46.65 0.14 0.41
CA GLN A 3 -45.59 -0.28 -0.50
C GLN A 3 -44.38 0.64 -0.42
N GLU A 4 -44.57 1.95 -0.33
CA GLU A 4 -43.51 2.94 -0.15
C GLU A 4 -42.76 2.79 1.17
N ASN A 5 -43.43 2.36 2.24
CA ASN A 5 -42.80 2.04 3.52
C ASN A 5 -42.00 0.74 3.48
N ILE A 6 -42.41 -0.23 2.66
CA ILE A 6 -41.68 -1.51 2.51
C ILE A 6 -40.42 -1.27 1.66
N ASP A 7 -40.50 -0.50 0.59
CA ASP A 7 -39.36 -0.15 -0.25
C ASP A 7 -38.33 0.70 0.51
N ALA A 8 -38.79 1.64 1.35
CA ALA A 8 -37.92 2.43 2.23
C ALA A 8 -37.27 1.57 3.35
N LEU A 9 -37.94 0.54 3.84
CA LEU A 9 -37.37 -0.41 4.82
C LEU A 9 -36.39 -1.39 4.18
N ILE A 10 -36.59 -1.77 2.92
CA ILE A 10 -35.68 -2.61 2.15
C ILE A 10 -34.42 -1.82 1.79
N ASP A 11 -34.52 -0.54 1.45
CA ASP A 11 -33.38 0.35 1.24
C ASP A 11 -32.57 0.59 2.53
N GLN A 12 -33.20 0.65 3.68
CA GLN A 12 -32.49 0.77 4.98
C GLN A 12 -31.78 -0.51 5.40
N GLN A 13 -32.20 -1.68 4.96
CA GLN A 13 -31.57 -2.96 5.34
C GLN A 13 -30.36 -3.35 4.52
N ASN A 14 -29.99 -2.63 3.45
CA ASN A 14 -28.91 -2.99 2.53
C ASN A 14 -27.89 -1.88 2.27
N ILE A 15 -27.85 -0.82 3.06
CA ILE A 15 -26.79 0.19 2.91
C ILE A 15 -25.56 -0.26 3.71
N PHE A 16 -24.76 -1.13 3.10
CA PHE A 16 -23.38 -1.26 3.56
C PHE A 16 -22.70 0.10 3.50
N SER A 17 -22.07 0.53 4.57
CA SER A 17 -21.23 1.71 4.54
C SER A 17 -20.09 1.52 3.55
N ASP A 18 -19.54 2.62 3.00
CA ASP A 18 -18.37 2.57 2.13
C ASP A 18 -17.24 1.72 2.73
N LEU A 19 -17.08 1.77 4.05
CA LEU A 19 -16.08 1.01 4.78
C LEU A 19 -16.38 -0.50 4.77
N GLU A 20 -17.62 -0.90 5.04
CA GLU A 20 -18.03 -2.31 5.02
C GLU A 20 -17.88 -2.90 3.63
N LEU A 21 -18.27 -2.17 2.59
CA LEU A 21 -18.09 -2.57 1.20
C LEU A 21 -16.61 -2.78 0.84
N LEU A 22 -15.74 -1.85 1.23
CA LEU A 22 -14.31 -1.98 1.00
C LEU A 22 -13.73 -3.18 1.74
N ILE A 23 -14.04 -3.34 3.02
CA ILE A 23 -13.53 -4.45 3.82
C ILE A 23 -14.04 -5.80 3.31
N TYR A 24 -15.32 -5.88 2.94
CA TYR A 24 -15.90 -7.08 2.31
C TYR A 24 -15.14 -7.43 1.02
N PHE A 25 -14.95 -6.45 0.13
CA PHE A 25 -14.17 -6.65 -1.09
C PHE A 25 -12.75 -7.12 -0.80
N LEU A 26 -12.04 -6.48 0.12
CA LEU A 26 -10.67 -6.87 0.47
C LEU A 26 -10.60 -8.31 0.99
N LYS A 27 -11.58 -8.76 1.75
CA LYS A 27 -11.64 -10.14 2.28
C LYS A 27 -12.03 -11.16 1.22
N THR A 28 -13.04 -10.88 0.41
CA THR A 28 -13.63 -11.86 -0.50
C THR A 28 -13.13 -11.77 -1.94
N GLY A 29 -12.70 -10.57 -2.37
CA GLY A 29 -12.41 -10.25 -3.77
C GLY A 29 -13.65 -9.96 -4.62
N VAL A 30 -14.83 -9.92 -4.02
CA VAL A 30 -16.10 -9.73 -4.71
C VAL A 30 -16.65 -8.34 -4.41
N MET A 31 -16.97 -7.56 -5.46
CA MET A 31 -17.72 -6.31 -5.33
C MET A 31 -19.21 -6.65 -5.38
N THR A 32 -20.00 -6.04 -4.50
CA THR A 32 -21.46 -6.18 -4.54
C THR A 32 -22.05 -5.45 -5.76
N SER A 33 -23.12 -5.98 -6.30
CA SER A 33 -23.81 -5.35 -7.44
C SER A 33 -24.21 -3.91 -7.12
N GLY A 34 -23.91 -2.98 -8.02
CA GLY A 34 -24.22 -1.55 -7.83
C GLY A 34 -23.21 -0.78 -6.96
N SER A 35 -22.20 -1.44 -6.40
CA SER A 35 -21.15 -0.74 -5.66
C SER A 35 -20.07 -0.16 -6.59
N ASP A 36 -19.48 0.96 -6.17
CA ASP A 36 -18.32 1.54 -6.85
C ASP A 36 -17.11 0.59 -6.83
N ALA A 37 -16.18 0.80 -7.77
CA ALA A 37 -14.90 0.12 -7.72
C ALA A 37 -14.16 0.43 -6.41
N ALA A 38 -13.30 -0.48 -5.95
CA ALA A 38 -12.56 -0.35 -4.69
C ALA A 38 -11.76 0.97 -4.57
N THR A 39 -11.21 1.45 -5.68
CA THR A 39 -10.45 2.71 -5.73
C THR A 39 -11.28 3.95 -5.36
N PRO A 40 -12.46 4.22 -5.91
CA PRO A 40 -13.33 5.32 -5.48
C PRO A 40 -13.78 5.19 -4.01
N LEU A 41 -14.11 3.98 -3.54
CA LEU A 41 -14.45 3.74 -2.13
C LEU A 41 -13.30 4.14 -1.20
N PHE A 42 -12.10 3.67 -1.51
CA PHE A 42 -10.89 3.97 -0.74
C PHE A 42 -10.61 5.47 -0.67
N HIS A 43 -10.71 6.18 -1.80
CA HIS A 43 -10.50 7.62 -1.86
C HIS A 43 -11.54 8.40 -1.03
N ARG A 44 -12.83 8.02 -1.09
CA ARG A 44 -13.86 8.66 -0.26
C ARG A 44 -13.58 8.47 1.23
N LEU A 45 -13.15 7.28 1.63
CA LEU A 45 -12.84 6.97 3.03
C LEU A 45 -11.62 7.73 3.56
N ILE A 46 -10.58 7.93 2.74
CA ILE A 46 -9.44 8.79 3.13
C ILE A 46 -9.94 10.20 3.51
N LYS A 47 -10.92 10.72 2.79
CA LYS A 47 -11.43 12.08 3.00
C LYS A 47 -12.50 12.20 4.09
N LYS A 48 -13.32 11.16 4.25
CA LYS A 48 -14.47 11.22 5.15
C LYS A 48 -14.20 10.60 6.51
N ASP A 49 -13.46 9.50 6.57
CA ASP A 49 -13.28 8.71 7.79
C ASP A 49 -11.96 7.93 7.78
N LEU A 50 -10.87 8.68 7.75
CA LEU A 50 -9.51 8.13 7.75
C LEU A 50 -9.22 7.25 8.98
N GLN A 51 -9.75 7.61 10.14
CA GLN A 51 -9.50 6.87 11.39
C GLN A 51 -10.13 5.48 11.36
N SER A 52 -11.39 5.38 10.95
CA SER A 52 -12.06 4.09 10.80
C SER A 52 -11.43 3.26 9.68
N LEU A 53 -11.02 3.90 8.57
CA LEU A 53 -10.30 3.22 7.50
C LEU A 53 -8.99 2.59 8.02
N ARG A 54 -8.16 3.39 8.70
CA ARG A 54 -6.89 2.93 9.29
C ARG A 54 -7.10 1.74 10.23
N PHE A 55 -7.99 1.89 11.20
CA PHE A 55 -8.26 0.86 12.20
C PHE A 55 -8.73 -0.46 11.58
N ASN A 56 -9.63 -0.40 10.59
CA ASN A 56 -10.14 -1.60 9.93
C ASN A 56 -9.10 -2.23 8.98
N LEU A 57 -8.28 -1.43 8.32
CA LEU A 57 -7.17 -1.95 7.52
C LEU A 57 -6.16 -2.68 8.40
N GLU A 58 -5.73 -2.10 9.53
CA GLU A 58 -4.81 -2.75 10.48
C GLU A 58 -5.32 -4.13 10.92
N LYS A 59 -6.62 -4.26 11.18
CA LYS A 59 -7.24 -5.55 11.55
C LYS A 59 -7.41 -6.54 10.40
N THR A 60 -7.58 -6.04 9.19
CA THR A 60 -7.94 -6.87 8.02
C THR A 60 -6.71 -7.36 7.27
N LEU A 61 -5.61 -6.64 7.36
CA LEU A 61 -4.39 -6.89 6.59
C LEU A 61 -3.44 -7.92 7.21
N ASP A 62 -3.84 -8.66 8.22
CA ASP A 62 -3.09 -9.84 8.69
C ASP A 62 -3.07 -10.96 7.65
N ASN A 63 -4.00 -10.94 6.68
CA ASN A 63 -4.12 -11.93 5.61
C ASN A 63 -3.39 -11.46 4.34
N GLU A 64 -2.48 -12.28 3.83
CA GLU A 64 -1.69 -11.99 2.62
C GLU A 64 -2.54 -11.80 1.36
N ALA A 65 -3.66 -12.53 1.22
CA ALA A 65 -4.57 -12.35 0.08
C ALA A 65 -5.22 -10.97 0.10
N THR A 66 -5.60 -10.49 1.28
CA THR A 66 -6.16 -9.15 1.50
C THR A 66 -5.13 -8.05 1.19
N LYS A 67 -3.89 -8.21 1.65
CA LYS A 67 -2.78 -7.30 1.32
C LYS A 67 -2.55 -7.22 -0.19
N LYS A 68 -2.50 -8.37 -0.86
CA LYS A 68 -2.34 -8.41 -2.32
C LYS A 68 -3.48 -7.70 -3.05
N ARG A 69 -4.72 -7.90 -2.62
CA ARG A 69 -5.86 -7.20 -3.23
C ARG A 69 -5.75 -5.68 -3.04
N LEU A 70 -5.46 -5.21 -1.84
CA LEU A 70 -5.26 -3.79 -1.60
C LEU A 70 -4.15 -3.22 -2.50
N PHE A 71 -2.99 -3.88 -2.56
CA PHE A 71 -1.86 -3.44 -3.36
C PHE A 71 -2.15 -3.36 -4.87
N HIS A 72 -2.91 -4.33 -5.41
CA HIS A 72 -3.17 -4.42 -6.86
C HIS A 72 -4.43 -3.68 -7.31
N GLN A 73 -5.40 -3.50 -6.43
CA GLN A 73 -6.70 -2.93 -6.81
C GLN A 73 -6.82 -1.43 -6.49
N ILE A 74 -6.05 -0.94 -5.52
CA ILE A 74 -6.02 0.49 -5.23
C ILE A 74 -4.91 1.15 -6.03
N LYS A 75 -5.23 2.29 -6.67
CA LYS A 75 -4.24 3.05 -7.44
C LYS A 75 -3.11 3.57 -6.55
N GLU A 76 -1.90 3.58 -7.09
CA GLU A 76 -0.70 4.00 -6.37
C GLU A 76 -0.82 5.39 -5.74
N ASN A 77 -1.33 6.36 -6.50
CA ASN A 77 -1.52 7.73 -6.01
C ASN A 77 -2.49 7.83 -4.81
N GLN A 78 -3.40 6.89 -4.65
CA GLN A 78 -4.32 6.85 -3.51
C GLN A 78 -3.70 6.17 -2.29
N LEU A 79 -2.85 5.16 -2.50
CA LEU A 79 -2.02 4.61 -1.42
C LEU A 79 -1.03 5.68 -0.94
N ASP A 80 -0.45 6.47 -1.84
CA ASP A 80 0.39 7.62 -1.50
C ASP A 80 -0.37 8.65 -0.65
N GLU A 81 -1.59 9.02 -1.09
CA GLU A 81 -2.46 9.93 -0.35
C GLU A 81 -2.78 9.40 1.06
N TYR A 82 -3.09 8.12 1.16
CA TYR A 82 -3.34 7.46 2.44
C TYR A 82 -2.13 7.56 3.38
N TRP A 83 -0.93 7.19 2.92
CA TRP A 83 0.28 7.25 3.75
C TRP A 83 0.66 8.66 4.15
N LEU A 84 0.48 9.64 3.25
CA LEU A 84 0.72 11.05 3.55
C LEU A 84 -0.22 11.60 4.62
N ASN A 85 -1.40 11.01 4.79
CA ASN A 85 -2.33 11.41 5.84
C ASN A 85 -2.14 10.63 7.16
N VAL A 86 -1.65 9.38 7.10
CA VAL A 86 -1.51 8.51 8.28
C VAL A 86 -0.12 8.64 8.92
N GLU A 87 0.94 8.66 8.12
CA GLU A 87 2.35 8.68 8.58
C GLU A 87 3.21 9.60 7.69
N PRO A 88 2.89 10.91 7.63
CA PRO A 88 3.49 11.81 6.64
C PRO A 88 5.01 11.90 6.71
N ILE A 89 5.58 12.00 7.90
CA ILE A 89 7.02 12.20 8.10
C ILE A 89 7.79 10.99 7.57
N VAL A 90 7.47 9.81 8.09
CA VAL A 90 8.14 8.56 7.72
C VAL A 90 7.96 8.25 6.24
N TYR A 91 6.75 8.44 5.71
CA TYR A 91 6.47 8.19 4.31
C TYR A 91 7.27 9.10 3.37
N LEU A 92 7.39 10.39 3.68
CA LEU A 92 8.21 11.34 2.91
C LEU A 92 9.70 10.99 2.96
N GLU A 93 10.21 10.57 4.11
CA GLU A 93 11.60 10.11 4.26
C GLU A 93 11.87 8.86 3.41
N ILE A 94 10.97 7.87 3.44
CA ILE A 94 11.04 6.66 2.61
C ILE A 94 11.04 7.04 1.12
N ARG A 95 10.16 7.94 0.69
CA ARG A 95 10.13 8.40 -0.71
C ARG A 95 11.45 9.05 -1.15
N ARG A 96 12.04 9.90 -0.28
CA ARG A 96 13.34 10.53 -0.55
C ARG A 96 14.45 9.49 -0.65
N PHE A 97 14.46 8.52 0.26
CA PHE A 97 15.41 7.41 0.23
C PHE A 97 15.28 6.59 -1.06
N ASN A 98 14.08 6.16 -1.42
CA ASN A 98 13.82 5.40 -2.63
C ASN A 98 14.27 6.17 -3.89
N LYS A 99 14.01 7.48 -3.95
CA LYS A 99 14.48 8.34 -5.04
C LYS A 99 16.01 8.36 -5.15
N LYS A 100 16.72 8.47 -4.02
CA LYS A 100 18.20 8.40 -4.02
C LYS A 100 18.71 7.05 -4.53
N ILE A 101 18.08 5.94 -4.13
CA ILE A 101 18.41 4.61 -4.63
C ILE A 101 18.22 4.54 -6.15
N GLN A 102 17.08 5.00 -6.66
CA GLN A 102 16.79 5.03 -8.10
C GLN A 102 17.84 5.84 -8.86
N GLU A 103 18.12 7.07 -8.43
CA GLU A 103 19.09 7.96 -9.09
C GLU A 103 20.51 7.37 -9.08
N SER A 104 20.92 6.73 -7.97
CA SER A 104 22.23 6.10 -7.84
C SER A 104 22.40 4.86 -8.69
N VAL A 105 21.32 4.09 -8.86
CA VAL A 105 21.32 2.86 -9.66
C VAL A 105 21.25 3.18 -11.15
N TRP A 106 20.42 4.17 -11.57
CA TRP A 106 20.27 4.53 -12.99
C TRP A 106 21.45 5.27 -13.59
N GLY A 107 22.26 5.95 -12.78
CA GLY A 107 23.50 6.57 -13.21
C GLY A 107 24.61 5.60 -13.60
N LYS A 108 24.43 4.29 -13.39
CA LYS A 108 25.44 3.27 -13.69
C LYS A 108 25.02 2.37 -14.84
N GLN A 109 25.76 2.45 -15.93
CA GLN A 109 25.55 1.70 -17.19
C GLN A 109 25.67 0.16 -17.06
N HIS A 110 25.95 -0.37 -15.87
CA HIS A 110 26.26 -1.79 -15.66
C HIS A 110 25.17 -2.58 -14.93
N LEU A 111 24.02 -1.95 -14.63
CA LEU A 111 22.97 -2.64 -13.91
C LEU A 111 22.03 -3.35 -14.88
N LYS A 112 21.86 -4.66 -14.69
CA LYS A 112 20.93 -5.48 -15.49
C LYS A 112 19.45 -5.19 -15.16
N LEU A 113 19.18 -4.49 -14.06
CA LEU A 113 17.84 -4.15 -13.65
C LEU A 113 17.21 -3.10 -14.54
N SER A 114 16.04 -3.41 -15.05
CA SER A 114 15.24 -2.38 -15.70
C SER A 114 14.71 -1.37 -14.66
N LYS A 115 14.53 -0.14 -15.12
CA LYS A 115 13.91 0.94 -14.32
C LYS A 115 12.58 0.50 -13.71
N LYS A 116 11.79 -0.26 -14.48
CA LYS A 116 10.49 -0.77 -14.06
C LYS A 116 10.62 -1.76 -12.90
N GLU A 117 11.49 -2.75 -13.00
CA GLU A 117 11.69 -3.76 -11.97
C GLU A 117 12.14 -3.15 -10.64
N LEU A 118 13.04 -2.16 -10.68
CA LEU A 118 13.44 -1.45 -9.47
C LEU A 118 12.28 -0.67 -8.85
N ASN A 119 11.50 0.02 -9.67
CA ASN A 119 10.33 0.76 -9.18
C ASN A 119 9.30 -0.18 -8.56
N ASP A 120 8.97 -1.28 -9.23
CA ASP A 120 8.02 -2.27 -8.73
C ASP A 120 8.49 -2.89 -7.41
N PHE A 121 9.80 -3.18 -7.30
CA PHE A 121 10.41 -3.65 -6.06
C PHE A 121 10.29 -2.63 -4.94
N LEU A 122 10.69 -1.38 -5.17
CA LEU A 122 10.64 -0.32 -4.15
C LEU A 122 9.21 -0.01 -3.73
N ARG A 123 8.27 0.00 -4.67
CA ARG A 123 6.84 0.19 -4.40
C ARG A 123 6.31 -0.92 -3.50
N LYS A 124 6.57 -2.18 -3.86
CA LYS A 124 6.13 -3.32 -3.05
C LYS A 124 6.75 -3.30 -1.66
N LEU A 125 8.03 -3.01 -1.57
CA LEU A 125 8.75 -2.95 -0.30
C LEU A 125 8.20 -1.86 0.61
N THR A 126 7.93 -0.67 0.06
CA THR A 126 7.30 0.43 0.79
C THR A 126 5.93 0.03 1.31
N PHE A 127 5.11 -0.59 0.46
CA PHE A 127 3.80 -1.07 0.85
C PHE A 127 3.89 -2.10 1.99
N ASP A 128 4.72 -3.13 1.85
CA ASP A 128 4.88 -4.17 2.86
C ASP A 128 5.35 -3.61 4.20
N PHE A 129 6.29 -2.64 4.18
CA PHE A 129 6.77 -1.97 5.38
C PHE A 129 5.69 -1.11 6.04
N MET A 130 5.01 -0.28 5.25
CA MET A 130 3.99 0.65 5.76
C MET A 130 2.74 -0.08 6.27
N MET A 131 2.43 -1.26 5.72
CA MET A 131 1.31 -2.09 6.16
C MET A 131 1.62 -2.99 7.35
N ASN A 132 2.87 -3.06 7.79
CA ASN A 132 3.23 -3.82 8.98
C ASN A 132 2.87 -3.03 10.26
N GLY A 133 1.74 -3.37 10.89
CA GLY A 133 1.21 -2.67 12.06
C GLY A 133 2.04 -2.82 13.35
N ASN A 134 2.93 -3.81 13.41
CA ASN A 134 3.64 -4.21 14.64
C ASN A 134 5.04 -3.59 14.80
N VAL A 135 5.47 -2.73 13.88
CA VAL A 135 6.81 -2.16 13.88
C VAL A 135 6.73 -0.65 14.08
N SER A 136 7.53 -0.13 15.01
CA SER A 136 7.83 1.30 15.08
C SER A 136 8.28 1.77 13.69
N LYS A 137 7.56 2.72 13.10
CA LYS A 137 7.84 3.18 11.74
C LYS A 137 8.84 4.31 11.78
N SER A 138 10.08 4.01 11.45
CA SER A 138 11.14 4.98 11.23
C SER A 138 11.88 4.72 9.92
N LEU A 139 12.56 5.73 9.40
CA LEU A 139 13.44 5.55 8.24
C LEU A 139 14.53 4.50 8.51
N SER A 140 15.09 4.47 9.72
CA SER A 140 16.11 3.50 10.11
C SER A 140 15.60 2.06 10.01
N ASP A 141 14.37 1.82 10.44
CA ASP A 141 13.75 0.49 10.36
C ASP A 141 13.41 0.12 8.92
N TYR A 142 12.98 1.09 8.11
CA TYR A 142 12.80 0.88 6.67
C TYR A 142 14.11 0.51 5.98
N ILE A 143 15.20 1.18 6.30
CA ILE A 143 16.53 0.88 5.74
C ILE A 143 16.97 -0.56 6.08
N LYS A 144 16.79 -0.99 7.32
CA LYS A 144 17.05 -2.38 7.72
C LYS A 144 16.18 -3.37 6.96
N PHE A 145 14.89 -3.06 6.84
CA PHE A 145 13.93 -3.87 6.09
C PHE A 145 14.30 -3.94 4.61
N PHE A 146 14.69 -2.81 4.01
CA PHE A 146 15.22 -2.75 2.65
C PHE A 146 16.43 -3.65 2.47
N GLN A 147 17.46 -3.54 3.32
CA GLN A 147 18.68 -4.34 3.24
C GLN A 147 18.42 -5.84 3.31
N LEU A 148 17.53 -6.27 4.21
CA LEU A 148 17.17 -7.68 4.37
C LEU A 148 16.47 -8.24 3.13
N ASN A 149 15.55 -7.48 2.55
CA ASN A 149 14.78 -7.91 1.39
C ASN A 149 15.59 -7.80 0.10
N PHE A 150 16.40 -6.75 -0.04
CA PHE A 150 17.27 -6.56 -1.20
C PHE A 150 18.28 -7.69 -1.38
N LYS A 151 18.85 -8.21 -0.30
CA LYS A 151 19.75 -9.38 -0.33
C LYS A 151 19.07 -10.64 -0.88
N LYS A 152 17.77 -10.77 -0.70
CA LYS A 152 16.98 -11.95 -1.13
C LYS A 152 16.49 -11.86 -2.57
N VAL A 153 16.51 -10.69 -3.18
CA VAL A 153 15.98 -10.50 -4.54
C VAL A 153 16.85 -11.27 -5.53
N GLN A 154 16.21 -12.13 -6.31
CA GLN A 154 16.83 -12.82 -7.43
C GLN A 154 16.97 -11.82 -8.60
N GLY A 155 18.10 -11.86 -9.30
CA GLY A 155 18.34 -10.97 -10.44
C GLY A 155 19.38 -9.87 -10.19
N PHE A 156 19.67 -9.54 -8.94
CA PHE A 156 20.77 -8.65 -8.61
C PHE A 156 22.09 -9.42 -8.53
N THR A 157 23.12 -8.92 -9.21
CA THR A 157 24.48 -9.45 -9.09
C THR A 157 25.04 -9.16 -7.69
N ARG A 158 26.12 -9.87 -7.32
CA ARG A 158 26.81 -9.63 -6.05
C ARG A 158 27.32 -8.18 -5.95
N ASP A 159 27.85 -7.64 -7.05
CA ASP A 159 28.41 -6.28 -7.09
C ASP A 159 27.32 -5.21 -6.97
N GLU A 160 26.14 -5.43 -7.56
CA GLU A 160 24.98 -4.58 -7.40
C GLU A 160 24.51 -4.53 -5.94
N LYS A 161 24.47 -5.69 -5.29
CA LYS A 161 24.09 -5.79 -3.85
C LYS A 161 25.10 -5.08 -2.95
N VAL A 162 26.39 -5.22 -3.22
CA VAL A 162 27.47 -4.51 -2.49
C VAL A 162 27.33 -3.01 -2.68
N HIS A 163 27.13 -2.57 -3.92
CA HIS A 163 27.01 -1.13 -4.23
C HIS A 163 25.81 -0.49 -3.53
N VAL A 164 24.63 -1.09 -3.62
CA VAL A 164 23.43 -0.57 -2.95
C VAL A 164 23.61 -0.61 -1.42
N SER A 165 24.25 -1.64 -0.87
CA SER A 165 24.55 -1.71 0.56
C SER A 165 25.49 -0.60 1.03
N GLN A 166 26.45 -0.18 0.20
CA GLN A 166 27.35 0.94 0.49
C GLN A 166 26.64 2.30 0.41
N LEU A 167 25.65 2.46 -0.49
CA LEU A 167 24.83 3.66 -0.56
C LEU A 167 23.93 3.86 0.66
N VAL A 168 23.49 2.76 1.24
CA VAL A 168 22.58 2.76 2.40
C VAL A 168 23.34 2.95 3.72
N ALA A 169 24.65 2.67 3.74
CA ALA A 169 25.51 2.83 4.93
C ALA A 169 26.05 4.25 5.12
N LYS A 170 25.81 5.16 4.16
CA LYS A 170 26.16 6.60 4.22
C LYS A 170 24.94 7.44 4.61
#